data_a8a6b95a41c8364ed4320dea0b51e1e1
#
_entry.id   a8a6b95a41c8364ed4320dea0b51e1e1
#
_cell.length_a   1.000
_cell.length_b   1.000
_cell.length_c   1.000
_cell.angle_alpha   90.00
_cell.angle_beta   90.00
_cell.angle_gamma   90.00
#
_symmetry.space_group_name_H-M   'P 1'
#
loop_
_entity.id
_entity.type
_entity.pdbx_description
1 polymer ?
#
loop_
_entity_poly.entity_id
_entity_poly.type
_entity_poly.pdbx_seq_one_letter_code
_entity_poly.pdbx_strand_id
1 'polypeptide(L)'
;MKKLLCAIFLVISNFAYAEVWEFDAILNDKVIGQHTFIYEDEKTISNANFKFEYFLMDFIYQHKSTETWGDNCLKTISSNTNDDGDLYEVSGHIEANQFLVKTNNETKELPLCVMTFAYGNPKILEQKKLMNSQNGEYLDVNIQFLREESLMVKGKEILTSLWQIEAKGDDGNLLVHLWYDKNMNWVSLKSHTPIGDMRYNLK
;
A
#
# COMPACT_ATOMS: atom_id res chain seq x y z
N MET A 1 40.82 -18.32 -47.85
CA MET A 1 39.59 -18.81 -47.24
C MET A 1 39.31 -17.98 -45.99
N LYS A 2 38.41 -16.99 -46.06
CA LYS A 2 38.03 -16.13 -44.91
C LYS A 2 36.90 -16.81 -44.16
N LYS A 3 37.13 -17.17 -42.88
CA LYS A 3 36.09 -17.71 -41.99
C LYS A 3 35.28 -16.53 -41.44
N LEU A 4 34.02 -16.45 -41.83
CA LEU A 4 33.04 -15.51 -41.28
C LEU A 4 32.56 -16.03 -39.92
N LEU A 5 32.94 -15.37 -38.83
CA LEU A 5 32.47 -15.68 -37.50
C LEU A 5 31.12 -14.95 -37.31
N CYS A 6 30.04 -15.70 -37.34
CA CYS A 6 28.70 -15.18 -37.05
C CYS A 6 28.53 -15.11 -35.51
N ALA A 7 28.62 -13.91 -34.94
CA ALA A 7 28.33 -13.71 -33.53
C ALA A 7 26.80 -13.68 -33.35
N ILE A 8 26.24 -14.70 -32.68
CA ILE A 8 24.85 -14.76 -32.29
C ILE A 8 24.71 -13.87 -31.04
N PHE A 9 24.10 -12.71 -31.19
CA PHE A 9 23.66 -11.87 -30.06
C PHE A 9 22.39 -12.50 -29.46
N LEU A 10 22.51 -13.16 -28.32
CA LEU A 10 21.37 -13.57 -27.49
C LEU A 10 20.78 -12.31 -26.85
N VAL A 11 19.67 -11.83 -27.40
CA VAL A 11 18.86 -10.81 -26.75
C VAL A 11 18.10 -11.49 -25.59
N ILE A 12 18.60 -11.32 -24.37
CA ILE A 12 17.88 -11.72 -23.16
C ILE A 12 16.80 -10.66 -22.95
N SER A 13 15.58 -10.95 -23.38
CA SER A 13 14.41 -10.16 -23.02
C SER A 13 14.12 -10.39 -21.52
N ASN A 14 14.38 -9.38 -20.69
CA ASN A 14 13.89 -9.35 -19.34
C ASN A 14 12.36 -9.22 -19.43
N PHE A 15 11.63 -10.29 -19.16
CA PHE A 15 10.21 -10.22 -18.93
C PHE A 15 10.03 -9.59 -17.53
N ALA A 16 9.52 -8.37 -17.48
CA ALA A 16 9.03 -7.79 -16.25
C ALA A 16 7.92 -8.70 -15.71
N TYR A 17 8.14 -9.30 -14.57
CA TYR A 17 7.16 -10.19 -13.93
C TYR A 17 6.37 -9.36 -12.93
N ALA A 18 5.06 -9.23 -13.14
CA ALA A 18 4.18 -8.62 -12.16
C ALA A 18 4.04 -9.56 -10.95
N GLU A 19 4.33 -9.08 -9.76
CA GLU A 19 4.09 -9.79 -8.52
C GLU A 19 2.72 -9.41 -7.97
N VAL A 20 1.87 -10.41 -7.69
CA VAL A 20 0.51 -10.19 -7.18
C VAL A 20 0.42 -10.66 -5.74
N TRP A 21 0.04 -9.75 -4.86
CA TRP A 21 -0.24 -10.03 -3.45
C TRP A 21 -1.72 -9.83 -3.17
N GLU A 22 -2.37 -10.87 -2.68
CA GLU A 22 -3.79 -10.88 -2.39
C GLU A 22 -4.01 -11.14 -0.90
N PHE A 23 -4.76 -10.25 -0.26
CA PHE A 23 -5.08 -10.35 1.16
C PHE A 23 -6.58 -10.50 1.34
N ASP A 24 -6.97 -11.41 2.23
CA ASP A 24 -8.32 -11.38 2.79
C ASP A 24 -8.40 -10.28 3.84
N ALA A 25 -9.38 -9.37 3.68
CA ALA A 25 -9.73 -8.38 4.68
C ALA A 25 -10.74 -8.99 5.66
N ILE A 26 -10.41 -8.95 6.94
CA ILE A 26 -11.16 -9.59 8.02
C ILE A 26 -11.54 -8.52 9.04
N LEU A 27 -12.82 -8.38 9.35
CA LEU A 27 -13.33 -7.51 10.39
C LEU A 27 -14.03 -8.37 11.46
N ASN A 28 -13.58 -8.29 12.72
CA ASN A 28 -14.13 -9.06 13.83
C ASN A 28 -14.29 -10.56 13.50
N ASP A 29 -13.23 -11.18 12.96
CA ASP A 29 -13.14 -12.59 12.54
C ASP A 29 -14.01 -13.02 11.35
N LYS A 30 -14.65 -12.08 10.64
CA LYS A 30 -15.38 -12.33 9.39
C LYS A 30 -14.62 -11.77 8.20
N VAL A 31 -14.46 -12.58 7.15
CA VAL A 31 -13.94 -12.08 5.87
C VAL A 31 -14.98 -11.14 5.26
N ILE A 32 -14.59 -9.89 5.01
CA ILE A 32 -15.45 -8.85 4.46
C ILE A 32 -15.11 -8.48 3.01
N GLY A 33 -14.03 -9.01 2.49
CA GLY A 33 -13.58 -8.75 1.12
C GLY A 33 -12.10 -9.03 0.93
N GLN A 34 -11.55 -8.42 -0.11
CA GLN A 34 -10.16 -8.64 -0.51
C GLN A 34 -9.48 -7.31 -0.86
N HIS A 35 -8.16 -7.28 -0.65
CA HIS A 35 -7.29 -6.22 -1.11
C HIS A 35 -6.16 -6.84 -1.94
N THR A 36 -6.06 -6.47 -3.20
CA THR A 36 -5.06 -6.97 -4.12
C THR A 36 -4.05 -5.86 -4.45
N PHE A 37 -2.77 -6.21 -4.41
CA PHE A 37 -1.68 -5.35 -4.85
C PHE A 37 -0.95 -6.03 -6.00
N ILE A 38 -0.68 -5.27 -7.05
CA ILE A 38 0.10 -5.70 -8.21
C ILE A 38 1.34 -4.81 -8.28
N TYR A 39 2.50 -5.43 -8.18
CA TYR A 39 3.80 -4.76 -8.25
C TYR A 39 4.43 -5.04 -9.61
N GLU A 40 4.67 -3.98 -10.38
CA GLU A 40 5.31 -4.00 -11.69
C GLU A 40 6.47 -3.01 -11.66
N ASP A 41 7.72 -3.46 -11.65
CA ASP A 41 8.92 -2.60 -11.62
C ASP A 41 8.72 -1.31 -10.76
N GLU A 42 8.45 -0.18 -11.45
CA GLU A 42 8.25 1.13 -10.84
C GLU A 42 6.76 1.48 -10.63
N LYS A 43 5.85 0.51 -10.69
CA LYS A 43 4.40 0.75 -10.61
C LYS A 43 3.74 -0.18 -9.60
N THR A 44 2.83 0.37 -8.81
CA THR A 44 1.97 -0.39 -7.91
C THR A 44 0.50 -0.10 -8.25
N ILE A 45 -0.30 -1.14 -8.36
CA ILE A 45 -1.76 -1.03 -8.46
C ILE A 45 -2.34 -1.65 -7.21
N SER A 46 -3.21 -0.92 -6.52
CA SER A 46 -3.96 -1.37 -5.35
C SER A 46 -5.45 -1.42 -5.67
N ASN A 47 -6.13 -2.47 -5.24
CA ASN A 47 -7.56 -2.63 -5.43
C ASN A 47 -8.19 -3.32 -4.22
N ALA A 48 -8.92 -2.56 -3.39
CA ALA A 48 -9.68 -3.06 -2.25
C ALA A 48 -11.18 -3.03 -2.54
N ASN A 49 -11.89 -4.07 -2.12
CA ASN A 49 -13.34 -4.15 -2.22
C ASN A 49 -13.87 -4.91 -1.00
N PHE A 50 -14.52 -4.17 -0.08
CA PHE A 50 -15.07 -4.71 1.14
C PHE A 50 -16.57 -4.46 1.18
N LYS A 51 -17.31 -5.44 1.69
CA LYS A 51 -18.73 -5.33 1.99
C LYS A 51 -19.05 -6.06 3.29
N PHE A 52 -19.70 -5.38 4.22
CA PHE A 52 -20.11 -5.97 5.49
C PHE A 52 -21.38 -5.30 6.02
N GLU A 53 -22.06 -6.01 6.89
CA GLU A 53 -23.23 -5.50 7.63
C GLU A 53 -22.83 -5.15 9.06
N TYR A 54 -23.21 -3.97 9.52
CA TYR A 54 -23.02 -3.52 10.89
C TYR A 54 -24.30 -2.82 11.37
N PHE A 55 -24.89 -3.32 12.46
CA PHE A 55 -26.18 -2.82 13.00
C PHE A 55 -27.30 -2.70 11.96
N LEU A 56 -27.48 -3.73 11.13
CA LEU A 56 -28.50 -3.81 10.05
C LEU A 56 -28.31 -2.78 8.92
N MET A 57 -27.15 -2.19 8.81
CA MET A 57 -26.77 -1.34 7.70
C MET A 57 -25.65 -2.01 6.88
N ASP A 58 -25.80 -1.99 5.57
CA ASP A 58 -24.76 -2.44 4.64
C ASP A 58 -23.73 -1.35 4.48
N PHE A 59 -22.44 -1.69 4.65
CA PHE A 59 -21.29 -0.82 4.40
C PHE A 59 -20.51 -1.32 3.20
N ILE A 60 -20.09 -0.40 2.36
CA ILE A 60 -19.30 -0.67 1.17
C ILE A 60 -18.05 0.20 1.21
N TYR A 61 -16.89 -0.44 1.10
CA TYR A 61 -15.62 0.25 0.88
C TYR A 61 -14.97 -0.24 -0.40
N GLN A 62 -14.67 0.69 -1.30
CA GLN A 62 -13.97 0.41 -2.55
C GLN A 62 -12.84 1.42 -2.72
N HIS A 63 -11.64 0.92 -2.96
CA HIS A 63 -10.48 1.75 -3.21
C HIS A 63 -9.69 1.18 -4.38
N LYS A 64 -9.31 2.03 -5.31
CA LYS A 64 -8.40 1.69 -6.39
C LYS A 64 -7.37 2.79 -6.54
N SER A 65 -6.09 2.42 -6.50
CA SER A 65 -5.00 3.35 -6.80
C SER A 65 -4.04 2.77 -7.83
N THR A 66 -3.39 3.67 -8.54
CA THR A 66 -2.23 3.40 -9.38
C THR A 66 -1.16 4.41 -9.02
N GLU A 67 -0.01 3.91 -8.62
CA GLU A 67 1.14 4.69 -8.18
C GLU A 67 2.34 4.35 -9.04
N THR A 68 3.13 5.35 -9.47
CA THR A 68 4.43 5.12 -10.10
C THR A 68 5.53 5.67 -9.21
N TRP A 69 6.65 4.99 -9.19
CA TRP A 69 7.75 5.21 -8.27
C TRP A 69 9.07 5.46 -9.00
N GLY A 70 10.00 6.09 -8.33
CA GLY A 70 11.39 6.20 -8.74
C GLY A 70 12.25 6.59 -7.55
N ASP A 71 13.31 5.84 -7.27
CA ASP A 71 14.19 6.01 -6.11
C ASP A 71 13.41 6.01 -4.77
N ASN A 72 12.41 5.14 -4.64
CA ASN A 72 11.47 5.06 -3.51
C ASN A 72 10.60 6.31 -3.30
N CYS A 73 10.58 7.24 -4.23
CA CYS A 73 9.74 8.42 -4.18
C CYS A 73 8.57 8.28 -5.16
N LEU A 74 7.40 8.71 -4.74
CA LEU A 74 6.21 8.75 -5.58
C LEU A 74 6.44 9.71 -6.76
N LYS A 75 6.20 9.25 -7.99
CA LYS A 75 6.25 10.05 -9.23
C LYS A 75 4.87 10.50 -9.65
N THR A 76 3.92 9.57 -9.62
CA THR A 76 2.52 9.89 -9.90
C THR A 76 1.61 9.05 -9.00
N ILE A 77 0.41 9.55 -8.76
CA ILE A 77 -0.70 8.82 -8.16
C ILE A 77 -1.99 9.16 -8.86
N SER A 78 -2.85 8.16 -9.00
CA SER A 78 -4.26 8.32 -9.34
C SER A 78 -5.05 7.32 -8.50
N SER A 79 -5.95 7.81 -7.67
CA SER A 79 -6.79 6.96 -6.85
C SER A 79 -8.25 7.43 -6.80
N ASN A 80 -9.12 6.47 -6.58
CA ASN A 80 -10.55 6.68 -6.36
C ASN A 80 -10.98 5.82 -5.17
N THR A 81 -11.66 6.42 -4.22
CA THR A 81 -12.19 5.75 -3.03
C THR A 81 -13.68 6.05 -2.92
N ASN A 82 -14.46 5.00 -2.64
CA ASN A 82 -15.84 5.10 -2.18
C ASN A 82 -15.89 4.48 -0.78
N ASP A 83 -16.03 5.32 0.22
CA ASP A 83 -16.17 4.92 1.62
C ASP A 83 -17.63 5.15 2.04
N ASP A 84 -18.43 4.11 1.86
CA ASP A 84 -19.87 4.09 2.18
C ASP A 84 -20.69 5.25 1.57
N GLY A 85 -20.30 5.67 0.37
CA GLY A 85 -20.93 6.78 -0.37
C GLY A 85 -20.14 8.08 -0.35
N ASP A 86 -19.17 8.24 0.55
CA ASP A 86 -18.22 9.35 0.51
C ASP A 86 -17.16 9.07 -0.58
N LEU A 87 -17.11 9.94 -1.58
CA LEU A 87 -16.28 9.77 -2.75
C LEU A 87 -15.04 10.66 -2.67
N TYR A 88 -13.86 10.05 -2.78
CA TYR A 88 -12.58 10.74 -2.82
C TYR A 88 -11.86 10.44 -4.13
N GLU A 89 -11.32 11.48 -4.74
CA GLU A 89 -10.43 11.39 -5.88
C GLU A 89 -9.09 12.04 -5.53
N VAL A 90 -7.99 11.33 -5.73
CA VAL A 90 -6.64 11.84 -5.52
C VAL A 90 -5.84 11.65 -6.79
N SER A 91 -5.22 12.72 -7.26
CA SER A 91 -4.23 12.68 -8.32
C SER A 91 -3.00 13.47 -7.92
N GLY A 92 -1.82 13.04 -8.35
CA GLY A 92 -0.60 13.76 -8.05
C GLY A 92 0.52 13.44 -9.03
N HIS A 93 1.44 14.39 -9.16
CA HIS A 93 2.61 14.28 -10.03
C HIS A 93 3.70 15.26 -9.60
N ILE A 94 4.90 15.02 -10.09
CA ILE A 94 6.02 15.96 -9.87
C ILE A 94 5.91 17.11 -10.85
N GLU A 95 5.96 18.35 -10.34
CA GLU A 95 6.03 19.57 -11.11
C GLU A 95 6.94 20.58 -10.41
N ALA A 96 7.78 21.28 -11.17
CA ALA A 96 8.64 22.36 -10.68
C ALA A 96 9.42 22.03 -9.36
N ASN A 97 9.90 20.79 -9.24
CA ASN A 97 10.66 20.29 -8.09
C ASN A 97 9.86 20.11 -6.79
N GLN A 98 8.54 19.95 -6.91
CA GLN A 98 7.61 19.63 -5.84
C GLN A 98 6.70 18.47 -6.29
N PHE A 99 6.05 17.80 -5.34
CA PHE A 99 4.98 16.86 -5.63
C PHE A 99 3.63 17.59 -5.44
N LEU A 100 2.92 17.82 -6.54
CA LEU A 100 1.57 18.37 -6.48
C LEU A 100 0.57 17.26 -6.25
N VAL A 101 -0.25 17.37 -5.22
CA VAL A 101 -1.39 16.49 -4.98
C VAL A 101 -2.68 17.29 -5.09
N LYS A 102 -3.60 16.77 -5.91
CA LYS A 102 -4.94 17.32 -6.09
C LYS A 102 -5.94 16.32 -5.50
N THR A 103 -6.80 16.80 -4.64
CA THR A 103 -7.96 16.09 -4.09
C THR A 103 -9.26 16.71 -4.65
N ASN A 104 -10.43 16.21 -4.23
CA ASN A 104 -11.72 16.79 -4.61
C ASN A 104 -11.82 18.30 -4.32
N ASN A 105 -11.18 18.76 -3.24
CA ASN A 105 -11.42 20.06 -2.65
C ASN A 105 -10.26 21.05 -2.86
N GLU A 106 -9.03 20.55 -3.02
CA GLU A 106 -7.85 21.39 -2.99
C GLU A 106 -6.67 20.81 -3.78
N THR A 107 -5.69 21.68 -4.00
CA THR A 107 -4.37 21.27 -4.50
C THR A 107 -3.34 21.71 -3.47
N LYS A 108 -2.45 20.77 -3.07
CA LYS A 108 -1.36 21.00 -2.13
C LYS A 108 -0.01 20.76 -2.80
N GLU A 109 0.98 21.52 -2.38
CA GLU A 109 2.37 21.31 -2.73
C GLU A 109 3.06 20.54 -1.60
N LEU A 110 3.64 19.40 -1.93
CA LEU A 110 4.36 18.53 -1.00
C LEU A 110 5.85 18.51 -1.38
N PRO A 111 6.74 18.04 -0.48
CA PRO A 111 8.15 17.80 -0.81
C PRO A 111 8.31 16.94 -2.05
N LEU A 112 9.42 17.06 -2.77
CA LEU A 112 9.68 16.29 -3.99
C LEU A 112 9.62 14.78 -3.78
N CYS A 113 10.09 14.28 -2.62
CA CYS A 113 10.06 12.88 -2.30
C CYS A 113 8.96 12.60 -1.26
N VAL A 114 7.85 12.06 -1.72
CA VAL A 114 6.71 11.61 -0.91
C VAL A 114 6.61 10.10 -1.00
N MET A 115 6.22 9.44 0.07
CA MET A 115 5.75 8.06 0.06
C MET A 115 4.30 8.00 0.54
N THR A 116 3.54 7.06 -0.01
CA THR A 116 2.21 6.69 0.51
C THR A 116 2.33 5.64 1.61
N PHE A 117 1.21 5.22 2.22
CA PHE A 117 1.16 4.02 3.07
C PHE A 117 1.31 2.73 2.22
N ALA A 118 2.34 2.70 1.38
CA ALA A 118 2.68 1.58 0.50
C ALA A 118 3.33 0.44 1.30
N TYR A 119 2.55 -0.31 2.07
CA TYR A 119 3.03 -1.32 3.03
C TYR A 119 3.95 -2.37 2.41
N GLY A 120 3.82 -2.67 1.13
CA GLY A 120 4.72 -3.57 0.41
C GLY A 120 6.13 -3.02 0.16
N ASN A 121 6.34 -1.71 0.35
CA ASN A 121 7.68 -1.10 0.26
C ASN A 121 8.20 -0.81 1.68
N PRO A 122 9.16 -1.60 2.21
CA PRO A 122 9.64 -1.44 3.59
C PRO A 122 10.34 -0.09 3.85
N LYS A 123 10.66 0.70 2.82
CA LYS A 123 11.19 2.06 2.98
C LYS A 123 10.21 3.03 3.65
N ILE A 124 8.93 2.69 3.73
CA ILE A 124 7.96 3.46 4.53
C ILE A 124 8.35 3.49 6.00
N LEU A 125 9.03 2.45 6.51
CA LEU A 125 9.43 2.35 7.92
C LEU A 125 10.50 3.37 8.33
N GLU A 126 11.15 4.03 7.37
CA GLU A 126 12.16 5.07 7.57
C GLU A 126 11.57 6.49 7.48
N GLN A 127 10.25 6.61 7.17
CA GLN A 127 9.62 7.90 6.91
C GLN A 127 9.14 8.59 8.20
N LYS A 128 9.03 9.91 8.11
CA LYS A 128 8.42 10.76 9.17
C LYS A 128 7.04 11.26 8.76
N LYS A 129 6.74 11.19 7.46
CA LYS A 129 5.46 11.55 6.88
C LYS A 129 5.10 10.57 5.78
N LEU A 130 3.82 10.21 5.72
CA LEU A 130 3.26 9.37 4.67
C LEU A 130 1.98 10.03 4.13
N MET A 131 1.73 9.86 2.83
CA MET A 131 0.52 10.33 2.21
C MET A 131 -0.55 9.22 2.21
N ASN A 132 -1.74 9.55 2.64
CA ASN A 132 -2.88 8.66 2.51
C ASN A 132 -3.38 8.67 1.06
N SER A 133 -3.29 7.53 0.38
CA SER A 133 -3.73 7.39 -1.01
C SER A 133 -5.24 7.48 -1.18
N GLN A 134 -6.02 7.36 -0.10
CA GLN A 134 -7.48 7.43 -0.14
C GLN A 134 -8.00 8.87 -0.30
N ASN A 135 -7.44 9.80 0.48
CA ASN A 135 -7.94 11.17 0.59
C ASN A 135 -6.87 12.26 0.34
N GLY A 136 -5.59 11.88 0.12
CA GLY A 136 -4.50 12.80 -0.18
C GLY A 136 -3.90 13.52 1.03
N GLU A 137 -4.31 13.18 2.27
CA GLU A 137 -3.69 13.74 3.47
C GLU A 137 -2.22 13.36 3.58
N TYR A 138 -1.36 14.34 3.96
CA TYR A 138 0.06 14.11 4.20
C TYR A 138 0.35 14.18 5.70
N LEU A 139 0.42 13.00 6.33
CA LEU A 139 0.37 12.81 7.76
C LEU A 139 1.76 12.66 8.37
N ASP A 140 1.97 13.28 9.53
CA ASP A 140 3.09 12.94 10.41
C ASP A 140 2.87 11.53 10.95
N VAL A 141 3.92 10.69 10.89
CA VAL A 141 3.86 9.31 11.37
C VAL A 141 4.91 9.06 12.44
N ASN A 142 4.54 8.26 13.44
CA ASN A 142 5.44 7.68 14.42
C ASN A 142 5.54 6.18 14.13
N ILE A 143 6.73 5.72 13.72
CA ILE A 143 6.97 4.35 13.29
C ILE A 143 7.95 3.68 14.24
N GLN A 144 7.59 2.51 14.78
CA GLN A 144 8.38 1.82 15.78
C GLN A 144 8.45 0.32 15.49
N PHE A 145 9.65 -0.26 15.58
CA PHE A 145 9.81 -1.70 15.71
C PHE A 145 9.37 -2.10 17.13
N LEU A 146 8.50 -3.09 17.25
CA LEU A 146 8.02 -3.57 18.55
C LEU A 146 8.76 -4.82 18.99
N ARG A 147 8.78 -5.86 18.17
CA ARG A 147 9.39 -7.17 18.47
C ARG A 147 9.42 -8.08 17.26
N GLU A 148 10.12 -9.19 17.42
CA GLU A 148 9.94 -10.35 16.55
C GLU A 148 8.91 -11.29 17.18
N GLU A 149 8.09 -11.93 16.33
CA GLU A 149 7.15 -12.96 16.76
C GLU A 149 6.80 -13.91 15.61
N SER A 150 6.41 -15.14 15.97
CA SER A 150 5.92 -16.10 14.99
C SER A 150 4.49 -15.78 14.56
N LEU A 151 4.23 -15.86 13.26
CA LEU A 151 2.92 -15.67 12.65
C LEU A 151 2.59 -16.81 11.69
N MET A 152 1.33 -17.26 11.69
CA MET A 152 0.84 -18.20 10.66
C MET A 152 0.54 -17.46 9.36
N VAL A 153 1.32 -17.72 8.32
CA VAL A 153 1.16 -17.14 6.98
C VAL A 153 1.05 -18.26 5.97
N LYS A 154 -0.02 -18.30 5.19
CA LYS A 154 -0.28 -19.37 4.19
C LYS A 154 -0.16 -20.78 4.78
N GLY A 155 -0.64 -20.97 6.00
CA GLY A 155 -0.60 -22.27 6.71
C GLY A 155 0.77 -22.70 7.22
N LYS A 156 1.77 -21.81 7.22
CA LYS A 156 3.11 -22.06 7.77
C LYS A 156 3.41 -21.03 8.85
N GLU A 157 4.02 -21.51 9.92
CA GLU A 157 4.58 -20.62 10.95
C GLU A 157 5.89 -20.04 10.47
N ILE A 158 5.99 -18.71 10.44
CA ILE A 158 7.21 -17.99 10.05
C ILE A 158 7.56 -16.94 11.12
N LEU A 159 8.84 -16.66 11.29
CA LEU A 159 9.31 -15.56 12.11
C LEU A 159 9.10 -14.25 11.34
N THR A 160 8.51 -13.26 12.02
CA THR A 160 8.20 -11.95 11.46
C THR A 160 8.70 -10.85 12.38
N SER A 161 8.96 -9.67 11.81
CA SER A 161 9.16 -8.43 12.54
C SER A 161 7.84 -7.65 12.61
N LEU A 162 7.42 -7.30 13.82
CA LEU A 162 6.22 -6.49 14.09
C LEU A 162 6.61 -5.02 14.21
N TRP A 163 5.97 -4.20 13.40
CA TRP A 163 6.10 -2.74 13.38
C TRP A 163 4.78 -2.07 13.66
N GLN A 164 4.82 -0.92 14.31
CA GLN A 164 3.67 -0.06 14.57
C GLN A 164 3.83 1.26 13.82
N ILE A 165 2.76 1.70 13.17
CA ILE A 165 2.63 3.04 12.59
C ILE A 165 1.47 3.74 13.28
N GLU A 166 1.74 4.89 13.84
CA GLU A 166 0.73 5.83 14.36
C GLU A 166 0.70 7.07 13.49
N ALA A 167 -0.48 7.55 13.15
CA ALA A 167 -0.69 8.83 12.49
C ALA A 167 -1.93 9.51 13.04
N LYS A 168 -2.00 10.82 12.88
CA LYS A 168 -3.20 11.60 13.22
C LYS A 168 -3.63 12.38 11.99
N GLY A 169 -4.81 12.05 11.49
CA GLY A 169 -5.46 12.72 10.36
C GLY A 169 -6.73 13.46 10.81
N ASP A 170 -7.38 14.10 9.87
CA ASP A 170 -8.63 14.82 10.08
C ASP A 170 -9.76 13.87 10.49
N ASP A 171 -9.77 12.65 9.94
CA ASP A 171 -10.76 11.59 10.24
C ASP A 171 -10.42 10.80 11.50
N GLY A 172 -9.37 11.19 12.26
CA GLY A 172 -8.99 10.57 13.53
C GLY A 172 -7.59 9.98 13.57
N ASN A 173 -7.37 9.15 14.59
CA ASN A 173 -6.07 8.51 14.80
C ASN A 173 -6.01 7.19 14.03
N LEU A 174 -4.94 7.02 13.24
CA LEU A 174 -4.58 5.75 12.61
C LEU A 174 -3.59 5.02 13.51
N LEU A 175 -3.89 3.76 13.83
CA LEU A 175 -2.96 2.84 14.48
C LEU A 175 -2.92 1.55 13.68
N VAL A 176 -1.77 1.27 13.07
CA VAL A 176 -1.57 0.08 12.24
C VAL A 176 -0.39 -0.73 12.75
N HIS A 177 -0.58 -2.02 12.86
CA HIS A 177 0.47 -3.02 13.09
C HIS A 177 0.74 -3.74 11.77
N LEU A 178 2.03 -3.86 11.42
CA LEU A 178 2.48 -4.49 10.19
C LEU A 178 3.47 -5.61 10.52
N TRP A 179 3.29 -6.75 9.88
CA TRP A 179 4.22 -7.88 9.98
C TRP A 179 4.97 -8.05 8.68
N TYR A 180 6.29 -8.09 8.78
CA TYR A 180 7.20 -8.36 7.67
C TYR A 180 7.95 -9.67 7.91
N ASP A 181 8.15 -10.46 6.87
CA ASP A 181 8.98 -11.65 6.91
C ASP A 181 10.48 -11.29 6.98
N LYS A 182 11.35 -12.30 7.04
CA LYS A 182 12.82 -12.12 7.07
C LYS A 182 13.40 -11.40 5.84
N ASN A 183 12.68 -11.36 4.73
CA ASN A 183 13.07 -10.67 3.49
C ASN A 183 12.45 -9.27 3.41
N MET A 184 11.79 -8.81 4.47
CA MET A 184 11.03 -7.56 4.53
C MET A 184 9.85 -7.54 3.56
N ASN A 185 9.26 -8.69 3.24
CA ASN A 185 7.97 -8.74 2.54
C ASN A 185 6.85 -8.55 3.56
N TRP A 186 5.92 -7.68 3.25
CA TRP A 186 4.74 -7.45 4.06
C TRP A 186 3.79 -8.66 3.99
N VAL A 187 3.44 -9.24 5.14
CA VAL A 187 2.66 -10.49 5.20
C VAL A 187 1.34 -10.38 5.96
N SER A 188 1.17 -9.37 6.79
CA SER A 188 -0.07 -9.15 7.53
C SER A 188 -0.18 -7.71 8.03
N LEU A 189 -1.42 -7.30 8.31
CA LEU A 189 -1.76 -6.03 8.92
C LEU A 189 -2.85 -6.25 9.99
N LYS A 190 -2.78 -5.45 11.05
CA LYS A 190 -3.88 -5.25 11.98
C LYS A 190 -4.07 -3.75 12.23
N SER A 191 -5.31 -3.29 12.16
CA SER A 191 -5.69 -1.93 12.54
C SER A 191 -6.93 -1.98 13.43
N HIS A 192 -7.00 -1.08 14.40
CA HIS A 192 -8.20 -0.90 15.21
C HIS A 192 -9.04 0.21 14.61
N THR A 193 -10.30 -0.10 14.29
CA THR A 193 -11.25 0.84 13.72
C THR A 193 -12.41 1.06 14.70
N PRO A 194 -13.21 2.12 14.56
CA PRO A 194 -14.39 2.35 15.40
C PRO A 194 -15.40 1.20 15.40
N ILE A 195 -15.42 0.38 14.35
CA ILE A 195 -16.33 -0.75 14.17
C ILE A 195 -15.72 -2.10 14.52
N GLY A 196 -14.44 -2.15 14.89
CA GLY A 196 -13.75 -3.37 15.32
C GLY A 196 -12.33 -3.52 14.82
N ASP A 197 -11.77 -4.69 15.03
CA ASP A 197 -10.43 -5.05 14.60
C ASP A 197 -10.41 -5.49 13.13
N MET A 198 -9.72 -4.71 12.30
CA MET A 198 -9.44 -5.03 10.91
C MET A 198 -8.12 -5.79 10.81
N ARG A 199 -8.09 -6.89 10.05
CA ARG A 199 -6.87 -7.66 9.76
C ARG A 199 -6.76 -7.97 8.28
N TYR A 200 -5.52 -8.04 7.79
CA TYR A 200 -5.19 -8.55 6.47
C TYR A 200 -4.36 -9.81 6.59
N ASN A 201 -4.81 -10.87 5.95
CA ASN A 201 -4.08 -12.14 5.88
C ASN A 201 -3.71 -12.44 4.43
N LEU A 202 -2.40 -12.58 4.17
CA LEU A 202 -1.86 -12.93 2.86
C LEU A 202 -2.30 -14.33 2.45
N LYS A 203 -2.87 -14.44 1.22
CA LYS A 203 -3.36 -15.69 0.60
C LYS A 203 -2.26 -16.49 -0.09
#